data_46d38bdbff1b855e38aa4610749e0bb0
#
_entry.id   46d38bdbff1b855e38aa4610749e0bb0
#
_cell.length_a   1.000
_cell.length_b   1.000
_cell.length_c   1.000
_cell.angle_alpha   90.00
_cell.angle_beta   90.00
_cell.angle_gamma   90.00
#
_symmetry.space_group_name_H-M   'P 1'
#
loop_
_entity.id
_entity.type
_entity.pdbx_description
1 polymer ?
#
loop_
_entity_poly.entity_id
_entity_poly.type
_entity_poly.pdbx_seq_one_letter_code
_entity_poly.pdbx_strand_id
1 'polypeptide(L)'
;MPGFKFGKDQRLLRASEFQEVFDLNTCKISHPNWLLLAKFNTSYGSRLGLVIGKKNIPTAVGRNYVKRLARETFRKSDFPCSIDVIFLARKGADKLNSQDMALLLQESWCRLRQRCEASKAKNA
;
A
#
# COMPACT_ATOMS: atom_id res chain seq x y z
N MET A 1 -4.45 -13.14 19.40
CA MET A 1 -4.98 -12.29 18.35
C MET A 1 -4.34 -12.60 17.02
N PRO A 2 -5.12 -12.86 16.03
CA PRO A 2 -4.55 -13.13 14.72
C PRO A 2 -3.95 -11.87 14.10
N GLY A 3 -2.66 -11.82 14.00
CA GLY A 3 -1.94 -10.63 13.54
C GLY A 3 -2.09 -10.33 12.05
N PHE A 4 -2.69 -11.23 11.28
CA PHE A 4 -2.69 -11.09 9.83
C PHE A 4 -4.07 -10.96 9.19
N LYS A 5 -5.10 -10.70 9.99
CA LYS A 5 -6.42 -10.41 9.44
C LYS A 5 -6.48 -8.99 8.90
N PHE A 6 -6.93 -8.85 7.66
CA PHE A 6 -7.13 -7.55 7.05
C PHE A 6 -8.56 -7.08 7.31
N GLY A 7 -8.79 -6.50 8.49
CA GLY A 7 -10.09 -6.01 8.90
C GLY A 7 -10.31 -4.54 8.53
N LYS A 8 -11.43 -3.99 8.95
CA LYS A 8 -11.78 -2.57 8.73
C LYS A 8 -10.71 -1.62 9.28
N ASP A 9 -10.09 -1.97 10.39
CA ASP A 9 -9.09 -1.13 11.04
C ASP A 9 -7.82 -0.97 10.20
N GLN A 10 -7.59 -1.88 9.25
CA GLN A 10 -6.41 -1.87 8.39
C GLN A 10 -6.69 -1.28 7.01
N ARG A 11 -7.86 -0.72 6.78
CA ARG A 11 -8.26 -0.16 5.50
C ARG A 11 -8.56 1.32 5.60
N LEU A 12 -8.13 2.06 4.58
CA LEU A 12 -8.60 3.41 4.37
C LEU A 12 -9.95 3.32 3.66
N LEU A 13 -10.98 3.89 4.25
CA LEU A 13 -12.36 3.74 3.78
C LEU A 13 -12.98 5.04 3.27
N ARG A 14 -12.57 6.18 3.80
CA ARG A 14 -13.19 7.46 3.49
C ARG A 14 -12.39 8.24 2.45
N ALA A 15 -13.11 8.95 1.57
CA ALA A 15 -12.48 9.81 0.58
C ALA A 15 -11.55 10.84 1.21
N SER A 16 -11.92 11.37 2.38
CA SER A 16 -11.08 12.34 3.09
C SER A 16 -9.75 11.75 3.54
N GLU A 17 -9.73 10.47 3.91
CA GLU A 17 -8.50 9.78 4.31
C GLU A 17 -7.55 9.60 3.11
N PHE A 18 -8.11 9.24 1.95
CA PHE A 18 -7.32 9.14 0.72
C PHE A 18 -6.76 10.50 0.32
N GLN A 19 -7.58 11.54 0.36
CA GLN A 19 -7.17 12.88 -0.01
C GLN A 19 -6.05 13.38 0.89
N GLU A 20 -6.13 13.09 2.17
CA GLU A 20 -5.11 13.48 3.13
C GLU A 20 -3.75 12.86 2.81
N VAL A 21 -3.72 11.59 2.43
CA VAL A 21 -2.48 10.92 2.02
C VAL A 21 -1.95 11.51 0.71
N PHE A 22 -2.83 11.79 -0.26
CA PHE A 22 -2.43 12.41 -1.52
C PHE A 22 -1.78 13.78 -1.28
N ASP A 23 -2.35 14.57 -0.39
CA ASP A 23 -1.89 15.94 -0.14
C ASP A 23 -0.67 16.01 0.77
N LEU A 24 -0.59 15.11 1.75
CA LEU A 24 0.37 15.20 2.86
C LEU A 24 1.32 14.01 2.96
N ASN A 25 1.51 13.27 1.87
CA ASN A 25 2.41 12.12 1.93
C ASN A 25 3.85 12.55 2.21
N THR A 26 4.52 11.75 3.03
CA THR A 26 5.92 11.97 3.40
C THR A 26 6.85 10.92 2.80
N CYS A 27 6.29 9.80 2.34
CA CYS A 27 7.04 8.71 1.74
C CYS A 27 6.42 8.33 0.41
N LYS A 28 7.26 8.05 -0.58
CA LYS A 28 6.80 7.70 -1.91
C LYS A 28 7.71 6.62 -2.50
N ILE A 29 7.13 5.53 -2.97
CA ILE A 29 7.85 4.47 -3.66
C ILE A 29 7.24 4.32 -5.05
N SER A 30 8.03 4.57 -6.08
CA SER A 30 7.60 4.45 -7.46
C SER A 30 8.10 3.14 -8.06
N HIS A 31 7.20 2.39 -8.67
CA HIS A 31 7.46 1.14 -9.37
C HIS A 31 6.78 1.23 -10.74
N PRO A 32 7.30 0.60 -11.78
CA PRO A 32 6.65 0.64 -13.10
C PRO A 32 5.18 0.23 -13.09
N ASN A 33 4.79 -0.67 -12.21
CA ASN A 33 3.43 -1.21 -12.16
C ASN A 33 2.57 -0.67 -11.01
N TRP A 34 3.12 0.12 -10.10
CA TRP A 34 2.37 0.77 -9.02
C TRP A 34 3.13 1.93 -8.41
N LEU A 35 2.38 2.74 -7.67
CA LEU A 35 2.94 3.84 -6.88
C LEU A 35 2.41 3.70 -5.46
N LEU A 36 3.31 3.79 -4.49
CA LEU A 36 2.94 3.79 -3.08
C LEU A 36 3.13 5.19 -2.52
N LEU A 37 2.10 5.71 -1.87
CA LEU A 37 2.14 6.98 -1.14
C LEU A 37 1.82 6.69 0.31
N ALA A 38 2.57 7.27 1.23
CA ALA A 38 2.36 7.03 2.64
C ALA A 38 2.52 8.29 3.47
N LYS A 39 1.75 8.36 4.55
CA LYS A 39 1.89 9.39 5.56
C LYS A 39 1.75 8.76 6.93
N PHE A 40 2.44 9.32 7.93
CA PHE A 40 2.30 8.84 9.31
C PHE A 40 0.91 9.17 9.84
N ASN A 41 0.33 8.25 10.60
CA ASN A 41 -0.85 8.53 11.41
C ASN A 41 -0.50 8.34 12.88
N THR A 42 -1.36 8.79 13.78
CA THR A 42 -1.01 8.87 15.20
C THR A 42 -1.58 7.76 16.07
N SER A 43 -2.55 6.99 15.60
CA SER A 43 -3.25 6.11 16.53
C SER A 43 -3.94 4.90 15.92
N TYR A 44 -3.85 4.69 14.62
CA TYR A 44 -4.69 3.69 13.98
C TYR A 44 -3.97 2.40 13.60
N GLY A 45 -2.66 2.33 13.79
CA GLY A 45 -1.88 1.27 13.18
C GLY A 45 -1.74 1.53 11.68
N SER A 46 -1.13 0.60 10.97
CA SER A 46 -0.93 0.76 9.52
C SER A 46 -2.20 0.42 8.76
N ARG A 47 -2.60 1.30 7.85
CA ARG A 47 -3.81 1.14 7.05
C ARG A 47 -3.48 1.24 5.56
N LEU A 48 -4.21 0.49 4.74
CA LEU A 48 -4.00 0.42 3.30
C LEU A 48 -5.24 0.87 2.55
N GLY A 49 -5.07 1.79 1.61
CA GLY A 49 -6.08 2.17 0.65
C GLY A 49 -5.66 1.70 -0.74
N LEU A 50 -6.60 1.23 -1.52
CA LEU A 50 -6.36 0.71 -2.86
C LEU A 50 -7.05 1.58 -3.90
N VAL A 51 -6.27 2.05 -4.89
CA VAL A 51 -6.79 2.79 -6.03
C VAL A 51 -6.39 2.02 -7.29
N ILE A 52 -7.35 1.29 -7.85
CA ILE A 52 -7.13 0.43 -9.01
C ILE A 52 -8.16 0.79 -10.07
N GLY A 53 -7.79 1.71 -10.94
CA GLY A 53 -8.69 2.26 -11.94
C GLY A 53 -8.87 1.37 -13.15
N LYS A 54 -10.02 1.47 -13.78
CA LYS A 54 -10.35 0.71 -14.99
C LYS A 54 -9.45 1.05 -16.17
N LYS A 55 -8.94 2.26 -16.20
CA LYS A 55 -8.05 2.71 -17.28
C LYS A 55 -6.75 1.92 -17.28
N ASN A 56 -6.21 1.63 -16.11
CA ASN A 56 -4.95 0.90 -15.98
C ASN A 56 -5.16 -0.62 -15.93
N ILE A 57 -6.24 -1.06 -15.27
CA ILE A 57 -6.57 -2.48 -15.12
C ILE A 57 -8.02 -2.66 -15.59
N PRO A 58 -8.24 -2.96 -16.88
CA PRO A 58 -9.59 -2.91 -17.48
C PRO A 58 -10.58 -3.94 -16.96
N THR A 59 -10.12 -5.13 -16.55
CA THR A 59 -11.03 -6.21 -16.18
C THR A 59 -11.25 -6.26 -14.67
N ALA A 60 -12.47 -6.66 -14.27
CA ALA A 60 -12.78 -6.86 -12.87
C ALA A 60 -11.92 -7.98 -12.26
N VAL A 61 -11.66 -9.04 -13.02
CA VAL A 61 -10.80 -10.14 -12.59
C VAL A 61 -9.39 -9.64 -12.31
N GLY A 62 -8.84 -8.84 -13.21
CA GLY A 62 -7.51 -8.25 -13.04
C GLY A 62 -7.44 -7.34 -11.84
N ARG A 63 -8.45 -6.48 -11.65
CA ARG A 63 -8.50 -5.60 -10.49
C ARG A 63 -8.58 -6.38 -9.17
N ASN A 64 -9.40 -7.42 -9.11
CA ASN A 64 -9.51 -8.25 -7.91
C ASN A 64 -8.20 -9.00 -7.61
N TYR A 65 -7.54 -9.47 -8.64
CA TYR A 65 -6.23 -10.12 -8.53
C TYR A 65 -5.20 -9.18 -7.89
N VAL A 66 -5.09 -7.97 -8.41
CA VAL A 66 -4.16 -6.96 -7.88
C VAL A 66 -4.50 -6.60 -6.44
N LYS A 67 -5.79 -6.37 -6.15
CA LYS A 67 -6.26 -6.06 -4.79
C LYS A 67 -5.88 -7.14 -3.80
N ARG A 68 -6.11 -8.40 -4.17
CA ARG A 68 -5.83 -9.54 -3.29
C ARG A 68 -4.35 -9.61 -2.93
N LEU A 69 -3.48 -9.53 -3.92
CA LEU A 69 -2.05 -9.62 -3.68
C LEU A 69 -1.50 -8.42 -2.89
N ALA A 70 -2.00 -7.23 -3.18
CA ALA A 70 -1.61 -6.05 -2.43
C ALA A 70 -1.99 -6.18 -0.95
N ARG A 71 -3.21 -6.63 -0.67
CA ARG A 71 -3.70 -6.83 0.70
C ARG A 71 -2.92 -7.92 1.43
N GLU A 72 -2.73 -9.07 0.78
CA GLU A 72 -2.03 -10.20 1.40
C GLU A 72 -0.60 -9.85 1.77
N THR A 73 0.12 -9.20 0.87
CA THR A 73 1.51 -8.84 1.12
C THR A 73 1.64 -7.70 2.13
N PHE A 74 0.72 -6.72 2.10
CA PHE A 74 0.70 -5.63 3.07
C PHE A 74 0.46 -6.15 4.49
N ARG A 75 -0.53 -7.02 4.64
CA ARG A 75 -0.90 -7.60 5.94
C ARG A 75 0.26 -8.36 6.59
N LYS A 76 1.12 -8.97 5.79
CA LYS A 76 2.29 -9.70 6.27
C LYS A 76 3.51 -8.82 6.51
N SER A 77 3.46 -7.58 6.07
CA SER A 77 4.54 -6.63 6.30
C SER A 77 4.43 -6.05 7.70
N ASP A 78 5.56 -5.90 8.36
CA ASP A 78 5.61 -5.40 9.72
C ASP A 78 6.20 -3.99 9.70
N PHE A 79 5.34 -2.98 9.76
CA PHE A 79 5.77 -1.59 9.77
C PHE A 79 6.07 -1.14 11.20
N PRO A 80 7.21 -0.49 11.42
CA PRO A 80 7.62 -0.06 12.76
C PRO A 80 6.83 1.11 13.31
N CYS A 81 6.01 1.73 12.50
CA CYS A 81 5.20 2.89 12.88
C CYS A 81 3.84 2.80 12.23
N SER A 82 2.90 3.58 12.76
CA SER A 82 1.56 3.67 12.18
C SER A 82 1.59 4.55 10.94
N ILE A 83 1.20 4.00 9.81
CA ILE A 83 1.18 4.74 8.53
C ILE A 83 -0.11 4.47 7.77
N ASP A 84 -0.54 5.46 7.02
CA ASP A 84 -1.60 5.33 6.04
C ASP A 84 -0.93 5.25 4.67
N VAL A 85 -1.18 4.16 3.95
CA VAL A 85 -0.56 3.90 2.66
C VAL A 85 -1.62 3.80 1.58
N ILE A 86 -1.39 4.44 0.45
CA ILE A 86 -2.20 4.25 -0.75
C ILE A 86 -1.39 3.49 -1.78
N PHE A 87 -1.97 2.41 -2.28
CA PHE A 87 -1.46 1.64 -3.40
C PHE A 87 -2.22 2.07 -4.65
N LEU A 88 -1.50 2.67 -5.60
CA LEU A 88 -2.05 3.11 -6.88
C LEU A 88 -1.55 2.16 -7.97
N ALA A 89 -2.45 1.38 -8.54
CA ALA A 89 -2.09 0.48 -9.62
C ALA A 89 -1.80 1.26 -10.90
N ARG A 90 -0.71 0.88 -11.55
CA ARG A 90 -0.33 1.37 -12.87
C ARG A 90 -0.58 0.29 -13.90
N LYS A 91 -0.55 0.67 -15.17
CA LYS A 91 -0.77 -0.24 -16.28
C LYS A 91 0.17 -1.44 -16.22
N GLY A 92 -0.38 -2.63 -16.43
CA GLY A 92 0.42 -3.85 -16.48
C GLY A 92 0.55 -4.60 -15.17
N ALA A 93 0.06 -4.05 -14.05
CA ALA A 93 0.14 -4.74 -12.76
C ALA A 93 -0.54 -6.11 -12.79
N ASP A 94 -1.66 -6.22 -13.51
CA ASP A 94 -2.42 -7.47 -13.63
C ASP A 94 -1.76 -8.50 -14.57
N LYS A 95 -0.71 -8.12 -15.28
CA LYS A 95 0.00 -9.00 -16.20
C LYS A 95 1.11 -9.80 -15.54
N LEU A 96 1.48 -9.44 -14.32
CA LEU A 96 2.50 -10.16 -13.57
C LEU A 96 1.91 -11.46 -13.00
N ASN A 97 2.69 -12.54 -13.03
CA ASN A 97 2.25 -13.78 -12.36
C ASN A 97 2.31 -13.59 -10.84
N SER A 98 1.60 -14.44 -10.10
CA SER A 98 1.44 -14.26 -8.66
C SER A 98 2.74 -14.31 -7.87
N GLN A 99 3.68 -15.14 -8.28
CA GLN A 99 4.98 -15.23 -7.62
C GLN A 99 5.79 -13.95 -7.80
N ASP A 100 5.90 -13.49 -9.04
CA ASP A 100 6.65 -12.27 -9.34
C ASP A 100 6.01 -11.06 -8.68
N MET A 101 4.68 -10.96 -8.76
CA MET A 101 3.98 -9.85 -8.15
C MET A 101 4.14 -9.83 -6.64
N ALA A 102 4.03 -10.98 -5.98
CA ALA A 102 4.21 -11.06 -4.53
C ALA A 102 5.62 -10.63 -4.12
N LEU A 103 6.64 -11.09 -4.83
CA LEU A 103 8.02 -10.72 -4.55
C LEU A 103 8.26 -9.22 -4.74
N LEU A 104 7.77 -8.65 -5.84
CA LEU A 104 7.92 -7.24 -6.13
C LEU A 104 7.16 -6.36 -5.13
N LEU A 105 5.98 -6.79 -4.71
CA LEU A 105 5.22 -6.10 -3.68
C LEU A 105 5.94 -6.14 -2.33
N GLN A 106 6.43 -7.30 -1.93
CA GLN A 106 7.19 -7.44 -0.69
C GLN A 106 8.42 -6.54 -0.68
N GLU A 107 9.12 -6.47 -1.80
CA GLU A 107 10.25 -5.57 -1.97
C GLU A 107 9.83 -4.11 -1.86
N SER A 108 8.71 -3.74 -2.48
CA SER A 108 8.18 -2.38 -2.41
C SER A 108 7.77 -2.00 -0.98
N TRP A 109 7.10 -2.91 -0.27
CA TRP A 109 6.73 -2.70 1.14
C TRP A 109 7.98 -2.54 2.01
N CYS A 110 9.02 -3.33 1.76
CA CYS A 110 10.29 -3.26 2.47
C CYS A 110 10.95 -1.89 2.27
N ARG A 111 10.99 -1.42 1.03
CA ARG A 111 11.55 -0.10 0.71
C ARG A 111 10.76 1.02 1.36
N LEU A 112 9.44 0.90 1.38
CA LEU A 112 8.58 1.87 2.05
C LEU A 112 8.86 1.90 3.55
N ARG A 113 8.99 0.73 4.17
CA ARG A 113 9.33 0.62 5.59
C ARG A 113 10.65 1.30 5.90
N GLN A 114 11.66 1.07 5.07
CA GLN A 114 12.98 1.71 5.24
C GLN A 114 12.88 3.23 5.15
N ARG A 115 12.10 3.74 4.23
CA ARG A 115 11.89 5.19 4.10
C ARG A 115 11.15 5.78 5.28
N CYS A 116 10.17 5.05 5.80
CA CYS A 116 9.44 5.49 6.99
C CYS A 116 10.35 5.55 8.21
N GLU A 117 11.21 4.57 8.39
CA GLU A 117 12.20 4.57 9.48
C GLU A 117 13.16 5.75 9.35
N ALA A 118 13.66 6.01 8.15
CA ALA A 118 14.55 7.13 7.90
C ALA A 118 13.88 8.48 8.17
N SER A 119 12.63 8.64 7.74
CA SER A 119 11.86 9.86 7.99
C SER A 119 11.59 10.06 9.47
N LYS A 120 11.27 9.00 10.18
CA LYS A 120 11.04 9.05 11.63
C LYS A 120 12.31 9.43 12.37
N ALA A 121 13.44 8.86 11.98
CA ALA A 121 14.74 9.19 12.59
C ALA A 121 15.12 10.65 12.37
N LYS A 122 14.81 11.19 11.18
CA LYS A 122 15.06 12.60 10.86
C LYS A 122 14.24 13.55 11.72
N ASN A 123 13.04 13.13 12.09
CA ASN A 123 12.10 13.97 12.84
C ASN A 123 12.17 13.75 14.35
N ALA A 124 13.04 12.87 14.78
CA ALA A 124 13.17 12.54 16.20
C ALA A 124 13.94 13.60 17.00
#